data_07a8c287c89ae20d84e5311c042e24d4
#
_entry.id   07a8c287c89ae20d84e5311c042e24d4
#
_cell.length_a   1.000
_cell.length_b   1.000
_cell.length_c   1.000
_cell.angle_alpha   90.00
_cell.angle_beta   90.00
_cell.angle_gamma   90.00
#
_symmetry.space_group_name_H-M   'P 1'
#
loop_
_entity.id
_entity.type
_entity.pdbx_description
1 polymer ?
#
loop_
_entity_poly.entity_id
_entity_poly.type
_entity_poly.pdbx_seq_one_letter_code
_entity_poly.pdbx_strand_id
1 'polypeptide(L)'
;MMRELFKEAGKITNYNLILVIPLIVFIKILDLYSLYSKSNIDSTPKFLVASLTVLVMFGIFCAGWFYMVEGAIKLSKKVFVLDKDRARATLNLFKQFPEGVGKYFLPFVGVYLIFFIIQIVATPIVYFLGVNIIGGLDANSMQRLQELAINTELSANQGTAAFIDKLSIEQIIFFGKWSLLFIVVTSIVMYLLTLWIPEIICCTPNPLVALWRSIVKLFKDFFTTVRIYLILWIVGFILLFVNTFAVINPFAFIIMSVVMYYYAVYSIVFIFLYFNKKHVGNADE
;
A
#
# COMPACT_ATOMS: atom_id res chain seq x y z
N MET A 1 -2.51 -23.91 -11.00
CA MET A 1 -2.12 -23.23 -9.76
C MET A 1 -2.43 -21.72 -9.76
N MET A 2 -1.80 -20.87 -10.61
CA MET A 2 -2.05 -19.41 -10.59
C MET A 2 -3.52 -19.04 -10.81
N ARG A 3 -4.17 -19.56 -11.86
CA ARG A 3 -5.59 -19.27 -12.15
C ARG A 3 -6.53 -19.64 -11.00
N GLU A 4 -6.23 -20.71 -10.29
CA GLU A 4 -7.00 -21.16 -9.13
C GLU A 4 -6.81 -20.21 -7.95
N LEU A 5 -5.57 -19.74 -7.70
CA LEU A 5 -5.29 -18.74 -6.68
C LEU A 5 -6.06 -17.43 -6.92
N PHE A 6 -6.09 -16.94 -8.17
CA PHE A 6 -6.88 -15.74 -8.53
C PHE A 6 -8.37 -15.94 -8.27
N LYS A 7 -8.93 -17.09 -8.66
CA LYS A 7 -10.35 -17.40 -8.41
C LYS A 7 -10.66 -17.52 -6.91
N GLU A 8 -9.80 -18.17 -6.16
CA GLU A 8 -9.96 -18.36 -4.73
C GLU A 8 -9.83 -17.05 -3.97
N ALA A 9 -8.85 -16.20 -4.30
CA ALA A 9 -8.73 -14.88 -3.73
C ALA A 9 -9.97 -14.03 -3.99
N GLY A 10 -10.51 -14.05 -5.22
CA GLY A 10 -11.76 -13.37 -5.56
C GLY A 10 -12.94 -13.90 -4.75
N LYS A 11 -13.04 -15.22 -4.58
CA LYS A 11 -14.09 -15.84 -3.75
C LYS A 11 -13.97 -15.43 -2.28
N ILE A 12 -12.75 -15.43 -1.72
CA ILE A 12 -12.50 -15.00 -0.33
C ILE A 12 -12.86 -13.53 -0.16
N THR A 13 -12.43 -12.65 -1.07
CA THR A 13 -12.73 -11.22 -1.01
C THR A 13 -14.22 -10.97 -1.10
N ASN A 14 -14.94 -11.60 -2.03
CA ASN A 14 -16.38 -11.46 -2.19
C ASN A 14 -17.17 -11.91 -0.94
N TYR A 15 -16.75 -12.99 -0.31
CA TYR A 15 -17.40 -13.46 0.92
C TYR A 15 -17.06 -12.61 2.15
N ASN A 16 -15.96 -11.85 2.11
CA ASN A 16 -15.46 -11.05 3.22
C ASN A 16 -15.33 -9.56 2.85
N LEU A 17 -16.33 -9.01 2.13
CA LEU A 17 -16.38 -7.57 1.78
C LEU A 17 -16.27 -6.65 3.01
N ILE A 18 -16.56 -7.18 4.19
CA ILE A 18 -16.39 -6.50 5.46
C ILE A 18 -14.94 -5.98 5.68
N LEU A 19 -13.95 -6.58 5.04
CA LEU A 19 -12.54 -6.13 5.07
C LEU A 19 -12.34 -4.75 4.43
N VAL A 20 -13.25 -4.34 3.55
CA VAL A 20 -13.21 -3.02 2.88
C VAL A 20 -13.56 -1.90 3.86
N ILE A 21 -14.44 -2.17 4.84
CA ILE A 21 -14.94 -1.15 5.77
C ILE A 21 -13.83 -0.51 6.61
N PRO A 22 -12.96 -1.26 7.33
CA PRO A 22 -11.87 -0.66 8.08
C PRO A 22 -10.91 0.15 7.20
N LEU A 23 -10.69 -0.30 5.95
CA LEU A 23 -9.83 0.40 5.00
C LEU A 23 -10.42 1.76 4.62
N ILE A 24 -11.72 1.82 4.28
CA ILE A 24 -12.41 3.08 3.97
C ILE A 24 -12.38 4.02 5.18
N VAL A 25 -12.73 3.52 6.37
CA VAL A 25 -12.74 4.31 7.60
C VAL A 25 -11.36 4.89 7.86
N PHE A 26 -10.32 4.07 7.75
CA PHE A 26 -8.95 4.49 7.97
C PHE A 26 -8.50 5.59 6.99
N ILE A 27 -8.78 5.43 5.69
CA ILE A 27 -8.43 6.44 4.69
C ILE A 27 -9.17 7.75 4.98
N LYS A 28 -10.45 7.69 5.36
CA LYS A 28 -11.21 8.90 5.71
C LYS A 28 -10.68 9.59 6.97
N ILE A 29 -10.24 8.83 7.97
CA ILE A 29 -9.56 9.40 9.14
C ILE A 29 -8.25 10.08 8.75
N LEU A 30 -7.45 9.48 7.85
CA LEU A 30 -6.23 10.09 7.34
C LEU A 30 -6.50 11.36 6.53
N ASP A 31 -7.53 11.36 5.68
CA ASP A 31 -7.94 12.55 4.92
C ASP A 31 -8.29 13.71 5.88
N LEU A 32 -9.13 13.45 6.88
CA LEU A 32 -9.51 14.45 7.90
C LEU A 32 -8.31 14.93 8.71
N TYR A 33 -7.44 14.01 9.11
CA TYR A 33 -6.22 14.36 9.84
C TYR A 33 -5.26 15.20 8.98
N SER A 34 -5.12 14.88 7.70
CA SER A 34 -4.32 15.66 6.75
C SER A 34 -4.85 17.10 6.61
N LEU A 35 -6.16 17.28 6.49
CA LEU A 35 -6.80 18.60 6.46
C LEU A 35 -6.53 19.40 7.74
N TYR A 36 -6.68 18.76 8.89
CA TYR A 36 -6.40 19.38 10.19
C TYR A 36 -4.92 19.75 10.33
N SER A 37 -4.01 18.87 9.95
CA SER A 37 -2.57 19.08 10.11
C SER A 37 -2.04 20.20 9.24
N LYS A 38 -2.55 20.37 8.02
CA LYS A 38 -2.16 21.46 7.10
C LYS A 38 -2.36 22.86 7.70
N SER A 39 -3.42 23.04 8.48
CA SER A 39 -3.74 24.35 9.08
C SER A 39 -3.07 24.57 10.43
N ASN A 40 -2.54 23.54 11.09
CA ASN A 40 -2.07 23.63 12.47
C ASN A 40 -0.58 23.33 12.68
N ILE A 41 0.11 22.80 11.65
CA ILE A 41 1.55 22.51 11.74
C ILE A 41 2.33 23.74 11.29
N ASP A 42 2.77 24.53 12.26
CA ASP A 42 3.54 25.77 12.06
C ASP A 42 4.96 25.70 12.68
N SER A 43 5.29 24.58 13.33
CA SER A 43 6.55 24.43 14.05
C SER A 43 7.08 23.00 14.04
N THR A 44 8.40 22.84 14.18
CA THR A 44 9.05 21.54 14.22
C THR A 44 8.48 20.59 15.29
N PRO A 45 8.21 21.04 16.54
CA PRO A 45 7.59 20.17 17.54
C PRO A 45 6.21 19.66 17.12
N LYS A 46 5.36 20.53 16.54
CA LYS A 46 4.04 20.12 16.05
C LYS A 46 4.16 19.13 14.89
N PHE A 47 5.13 19.32 13.99
CA PHE A 47 5.42 18.36 12.92
C PHE A 47 5.82 16.97 13.47
N LEU A 48 6.68 16.93 14.49
CA LEU A 48 7.08 15.66 15.12
C LEU A 48 5.88 14.96 15.78
N VAL A 49 5.04 15.69 16.50
CA VAL A 49 3.83 15.13 17.12
C VAL A 49 2.88 14.60 16.03
N ALA A 50 2.68 15.36 14.95
CA ALA A 50 1.85 14.94 13.84
C ALA A 50 2.37 13.66 13.17
N SER A 51 3.67 13.57 12.90
CA SER A 51 4.30 12.39 12.34
C SER A 51 4.17 11.17 13.24
N LEU A 52 4.35 11.34 14.54
CA LEU A 52 4.17 10.27 15.51
C LEU A 52 2.71 9.80 15.57
N THR A 53 1.75 10.74 15.51
CA THR A 53 0.32 10.40 15.47
C THR A 53 -0.02 9.56 14.25
N VAL A 54 0.48 9.94 13.07
CA VAL A 54 0.29 9.17 11.83
C VAL A 54 0.90 7.77 11.96
N LEU A 55 2.10 7.66 12.51
CA LEU A 55 2.76 6.37 12.73
C LEU A 55 1.93 5.46 13.64
N VAL A 56 1.41 5.99 14.74
CA VAL A 56 0.54 5.24 15.67
C VAL A 56 -0.75 4.80 14.97
N MET A 57 -1.40 5.69 14.23
CA MET A 57 -2.62 5.38 13.48
C MET A 57 -2.40 4.25 12.46
N PHE A 58 -1.32 4.32 11.68
CA PHE A 58 -0.93 3.26 10.75
C PHE A 58 -0.61 1.95 11.48
N GLY A 59 0.13 2.00 12.59
CA GLY A 59 0.44 0.82 13.40
C GLY A 59 -0.80 0.10 13.89
N ILE A 60 -1.77 0.85 14.44
CA ILE A 60 -3.06 0.30 14.89
C ILE A 60 -3.83 -0.31 13.73
N PHE A 61 -3.98 0.45 12.65
CA PHE A 61 -4.74 -0.01 11.48
C PHE A 61 -4.13 -1.28 10.87
N CYS A 62 -2.85 -1.27 10.56
CA CYS A 62 -2.21 -2.41 9.90
C CYS A 62 -2.21 -3.65 10.79
N ALA A 63 -1.93 -3.51 12.09
CA ALA A 63 -1.95 -4.64 13.03
C ALA A 63 -3.34 -5.31 13.07
N GLY A 64 -4.40 -4.53 13.23
CA GLY A 64 -5.77 -5.04 13.27
C GLY A 64 -6.22 -5.59 11.91
N TRP A 65 -6.03 -4.82 10.85
CA TRP A 65 -6.57 -5.15 9.54
C TRP A 65 -5.90 -6.36 8.88
N PHE A 66 -4.58 -6.47 8.91
CA PHE A 66 -3.90 -7.64 8.34
C PHE A 66 -4.18 -8.92 9.14
N TYR A 67 -4.40 -8.81 10.46
CA TYR A 67 -4.84 -9.93 11.25
C TYR A 67 -6.26 -10.39 10.88
N MET A 68 -7.17 -9.45 10.57
CA MET A 68 -8.49 -9.78 10.01
C MET A 68 -8.38 -10.46 8.64
N VAL A 69 -7.44 -10.05 7.77
CA VAL A 69 -7.21 -10.69 6.47
C VAL A 69 -6.78 -12.15 6.65
N GLU A 70 -5.86 -12.42 7.55
CA GLU A 70 -5.48 -13.79 7.89
C GLU A 70 -6.67 -14.59 8.43
N GLY A 71 -7.47 -14.00 9.30
CA GLY A 71 -8.71 -14.58 9.81
C GLY A 71 -9.71 -14.94 8.71
N ALA A 72 -9.87 -14.07 7.71
CA ALA A 72 -10.73 -14.32 6.56
C ALA A 72 -10.24 -15.51 5.71
N ILE A 73 -8.94 -15.65 5.53
CA ILE A 73 -8.35 -16.80 4.82
C ILE A 73 -8.55 -18.09 5.62
N LYS A 74 -8.34 -18.07 6.94
CA LYS A 74 -8.63 -19.23 7.82
C LYS A 74 -10.12 -19.59 7.79
N LEU A 75 -11.00 -18.58 7.75
CA LEU A 75 -12.45 -18.76 7.66
C LEU A 75 -12.86 -19.43 6.34
N SER A 76 -12.19 -19.10 5.24
CA SER A 76 -12.48 -19.68 3.93
C SER A 76 -12.24 -21.20 3.82
N LYS A 77 -11.40 -21.74 4.70
CA LYS A 77 -11.13 -23.20 4.79
C LYS A 77 -12.24 -23.95 5.53
N LYS A 78 -13.15 -23.25 6.25
CA LYS A 78 -14.26 -23.85 6.98
C LYS A 78 -15.45 -24.07 6.03
N VAL A 79 -16.07 -25.23 6.16
CA VAL A 79 -17.31 -25.56 5.45
C VAL A 79 -18.49 -25.07 6.30
N PHE A 80 -19.32 -24.21 5.72
CA PHE A 80 -20.54 -23.73 6.36
C PHE A 80 -21.75 -24.39 5.67
N VAL A 81 -22.62 -24.97 6.48
CA VAL A 81 -23.86 -25.59 5.99
C VAL A 81 -24.92 -24.51 5.70
N LEU A 82 -24.95 -23.46 6.52
CA LEU A 82 -25.91 -22.36 6.38
C LEU A 82 -25.18 -21.04 6.06
N ASP A 83 -25.74 -20.26 5.15
CA ASP A 83 -25.22 -18.92 4.80
C ASP A 83 -25.27 -17.96 6.00
N LYS A 84 -26.25 -18.13 6.91
CA LYS A 84 -26.37 -17.36 8.14
C LYS A 84 -25.16 -17.55 9.07
N ASP A 85 -24.63 -18.77 9.16
CA ASP A 85 -23.46 -19.05 10.01
C ASP A 85 -22.20 -18.46 9.40
N ARG A 86 -22.09 -18.50 8.06
CA ARG A 86 -21.04 -17.79 7.33
C ARG A 86 -21.09 -16.29 7.59
N ALA A 87 -22.25 -15.66 7.44
CA ALA A 87 -22.42 -14.23 7.68
C ALA A 87 -22.05 -13.84 9.12
N ARG A 88 -22.47 -14.61 10.13
CA ARG A 88 -22.05 -14.40 11.52
C ARG A 88 -20.56 -14.54 11.72
N ALA A 89 -19.94 -15.56 11.11
CA ALA A 89 -18.50 -15.78 11.19
C ALA A 89 -17.73 -14.62 10.53
N THR A 90 -18.22 -14.10 9.39
CA THR A 90 -17.64 -12.93 8.72
C THR A 90 -17.75 -11.67 9.59
N LEU A 91 -18.91 -11.42 10.23
CA LEU A 91 -19.08 -10.31 11.16
C LEU A 91 -18.15 -10.42 12.38
N ASN A 92 -17.87 -11.64 12.85
CA ASN A 92 -16.95 -11.88 13.95
C ASN A 92 -15.49 -11.53 13.61
N LEU A 93 -15.12 -11.32 12.32
CA LEU A 93 -13.81 -10.81 11.95
C LEU A 93 -13.53 -9.43 12.57
N PHE A 94 -14.54 -8.58 12.78
CA PHE A 94 -14.36 -7.32 13.48
C PHE A 94 -13.81 -7.48 14.91
N LYS A 95 -14.15 -8.58 15.60
CA LYS A 95 -13.61 -8.86 16.93
C LYS A 95 -12.12 -9.17 16.90
N GLN A 96 -11.61 -9.61 15.75
CA GLN A 96 -10.19 -9.87 15.56
C GLN A 96 -9.37 -8.59 15.40
N PHE A 97 -10.00 -7.46 15.04
CA PHE A 97 -9.28 -6.19 14.87
C PHE A 97 -8.56 -5.76 16.16
N PRO A 98 -9.23 -5.57 17.32
CA PRO A 98 -8.54 -5.21 18.55
C PRO A 98 -7.55 -6.28 19.03
N GLU A 99 -7.83 -7.56 18.80
CA GLU A 99 -6.91 -8.66 19.11
C GLU A 99 -5.62 -8.54 18.28
N GLY A 100 -5.75 -8.27 16.96
CA GLY A 100 -4.62 -8.02 16.08
C GLY A 100 -3.80 -6.81 16.51
N VAL A 101 -4.44 -5.72 16.95
CA VAL A 101 -3.76 -4.55 17.50
C VAL A 101 -2.94 -4.94 18.73
N GLY A 102 -3.53 -5.64 19.70
CA GLY A 102 -2.83 -6.06 20.90
C GLY A 102 -1.60 -6.94 20.62
N LYS A 103 -1.67 -7.77 19.56
CA LYS A 103 -0.61 -8.72 19.24
C LYS A 103 0.48 -8.14 18.34
N TYR A 104 0.12 -7.29 17.38
CA TYR A 104 1.01 -6.90 16.29
C TYR A 104 1.33 -5.39 16.24
N PHE A 105 0.80 -4.57 17.15
CA PHE A 105 1.07 -3.13 17.13
C PHE A 105 2.57 -2.79 17.17
N LEU A 106 3.31 -3.34 18.14
CA LEU A 106 4.76 -3.10 18.24
C LEU A 106 5.54 -3.65 17.03
N PRO A 107 5.29 -4.88 16.54
CA PRO A 107 5.83 -5.33 15.26
C PRO A 107 5.61 -4.33 14.11
N PHE A 108 4.41 -3.77 13.96
CA PHE A 108 4.14 -2.80 12.88
C PHE A 108 4.82 -1.45 13.10
N VAL A 109 4.96 -0.97 14.32
CA VAL A 109 5.83 0.19 14.61
C VAL A 109 7.25 -0.09 14.14
N GLY A 110 7.78 -1.29 14.42
CA GLY A 110 9.09 -1.73 13.92
C GLY A 110 9.17 -1.79 12.39
N VAL A 111 8.11 -2.26 11.71
CA VAL A 111 8.01 -2.23 10.25
C VAL A 111 8.16 -0.81 9.71
N TYR A 112 7.45 0.17 10.28
CA TYR A 112 7.53 1.55 9.83
C TYR A 112 8.91 2.17 10.05
N LEU A 113 9.54 1.89 11.18
CA LEU A 113 10.90 2.37 11.46
C LEU A 113 11.90 1.81 10.44
N ILE A 114 11.83 0.51 10.16
CA ILE A 114 12.70 -0.13 9.17
C ILE A 114 12.40 0.42 7.76
N PHE A 115 11.11 0.56 7.40
CA PHE A 115 10.70 1.13 6.12
C PHE A 115 11.24 2.56 5.96
N PHE A 116 11.17 3.38 7.01
CA PHE A 116 11.71 4.72 7.01
C PHE A 116 13.24 4.73 6.77
N ILE A 117 13.98 3.81 7.42
CA ILE A 117 15.41 3.64 7.18
C ILE A 117 15.68 3.24 5.72
N ILE A 118 14.89 2.30 5.17
CA ILE A 118 14.99 1.90 3.75
C ILE A 118 14.79 3.12 2.84
N GLN A 119 13.83 3.99 3.12
CA GLN A 119 13.59 5.20 2.34
C GLN A 119 14.74 6.21 2.44
N ILE A 120 15.30 6.41 3.64
CA ILE A 120 16.49 7.25 3.84
C ILE A 120 17.67 6.76 2.99
N VAL A 121 17.84 5.45 2.87
CA VAL A 121 18.94 4.86 2.06
C VAL A 121 18.58 4.89 0.56
N ALA A 122 17.33 4.62 0.19
CA ALA A 122 16.91 4.57 -1.21
C ALA A 122 16.93 5.96 -1.88
N THR A 123 16.56 7.02 -1.16
CA THR A 123 16.47 8.38 -1.72
C THR A 123 17.79 8.89 -2.29
N PRO A 124 18.94 8.85 -1.59
CA PRO A 124 20.24 9.21 -2.18
C PRO A 124 20.63 8.35 -3.39
N ILE A 125 20.29 7.05 -3.37
CA ILE A 125 20.57 6.14 -4.49
C ILE A 125 19.79 6.59 -5.72
N VAL A 126 18.49 6.89 -5.58
CA VAL A 126 17.65 7.40 -6.68
C VAL A 126 18.23 8.71 -7.20
N TYR A 127 18.61 9.63 -6.31
CA TYR A 127 19.20 10.91 -6.69
C TYR A 127 20.51 10.72 -7.48
N PHE A 128 21.42 9.90 -6.96
CA PHE A 128 22.70 9.60 -7.63
C PHE A 128 22.48 8.97 -9.02
N LEU A 129 21.61 7.98 -9.14
CA LEU A 129 21.27 7.36 -10.41
C LEU A 129 20.63 8.38 -11.37
N GLY A 130 19.71 9.20 -10.87
CA GLY A 130 19.05 10.22 -11.68
C GLY A 130 20.00 11.24 -12.24
N VAL A 131 20.93 11.76 -11.41
CA VAL A 131 21.95 12.73 -11.85
C VAL A 131 22.84 12.14 -12.94
N ASN A 132 23.25 10.87 -12.81
CA ASN A 132 24.14 10.22 -13.78
C ASN A 132 23.44 9.78 -15.08
N ILE A 133 22.14 9.42 -15.04
CA ILE A 133 21.41 8.88 -16.20
C ILE A 133 20.63 9.97 -16.94
N ILE A 134 20.05 10.92 -16.19
CA ILE A 134 19.10 11.90 -16.72
C ILE A 134 19.71 13.29 -16.78
N GLY A 135 20.56 13.61 -15.81
CA GLY A 135 21.17 14.91 -15.59
C GLY A 135 20.76 15.54 -14.26
N GLY A 136 21.57 16.49 -13.78
CA GLY A 136 21.34 17.18 -12.51
C GLY A 136 20.07 18.05 -12.56
N LEU A 137 19.44 18.18 -11.40
CA LEU A 137 18.37 19.16 -11.18
C LEU A 137 19.04 20.54 -11.01
N ASP A 138 18.86 21.42 -11.98
CA ASP A 138 19.32 22.80 -11.87
C ASP A 138 18.47 23.60 -10.88
N ALA A 139 18.96 24.77 -10.46
CA ALA A 139 18.29 25.61 -9.47
C ALA A 139 16.85 26.02 -9.93
N ASN A 140 16.67 26.26 -11.24
CA ASN A 140 15.38 26.62 -11.80
C ASN A 140 14.39 25.45 -11.74
N SER A 141 14.86 24.22 -12.04
CA SER A 141 14.04 23.00 -11.94
C SER A 141 13.65 22.71 -10.48
N MET A 142 14.57 22.91 -9.53
CA MET A 142 14.28 22.76 -8.10
C MET A 142 13.26 23.78 -7.61
N GLN A 143 13.41 25.05 -7.97
CA GLN A 143 12.44 26.08 -7.62
C GLN A 143 11.05 25.76 -8.18
N ARG A 144 10.96 25.31 -9.43
CA ARG A 144 9.68 24.92 -10.05
C ARG A 144 9.06 23.69 -9.38
N LEU A 145 9.87 22.70 -8.94
CA LEU A 145 9.35 21.57 -8.16
C LEU A 145 8.80 22.01 -6.80
N GLN A 146 9.44 22.98 -6.15
CA GLN A 146 8.92 23.58 -4.91
C GLN A 146 7.61 24.33 -5.14
N GLU A 147 7.54 25.14 -6.20
CA GLU A 147 6.31 25.84 -6.61
C GLU A 147 5.18 24.84 -6.92
N LEU A 148 5.50 23.70 -7.54
CA LEU A 148 4.54 22.63 -7.82
C LEU A 148 4.05 21.98 -6.53
N ALA A 149 4.95 21.66 -5.61
CA ALA A 149 4.58 21.09 -4.31
C ALA A 149 3.65 22.03 -3.54
N ILE A 150 3.95 23.32 -3.49
CA ILE A 150 3.14 24.33 -2.81
C ILE A 150 1.78 24.51 -3.51
N ASN A 151 1.75 24.61 -4.83
CA ASN A 151 0.52 24.85 -5.60
C ASN A 151 -0.39 23.61 -5.67
N THR A 152 0.17 22.39 -5.65
CA THR A 152 -0.61 21.14 -5.58
C THR A 152 -1.34 21.03 -4.24
N GLU A 153 -0.81 21.67 -3.20
CA GLU A 153 -1.50 21.75 -1.92
C GLU A 153 -2.72 22.71 -1.94
N LEU A 154 -2.70 23.74 -2.80
CA LEU A 154 -3.75 24.75 -2.84
C LEU A 154 -4.97 24.40 -3.69
N SER A 155 -4.81 23.56 -4.72
CA SER A 155 -5.95 23.07 -5.52
C SER A 155 -5.55 21.83 -6.33
N ALA A 156 -5.96 20.65 -5.85
CA ALA A 156 -5.53 19.37 -6.41
C ALA A 156 -5.81 19.18 -7.93
N ASN A 157 -6.76 19.90 -8.53
CA ASN A 157 -7.13 19.73 -9.93
C ASN A 157 -6.75 20.90 -10.84
N GLN A 158 -6.67 22.11 -10.33
CA GLN A 158 -6.34 23.30 -11.14
C GLN A 158 -4.84 23.64 -11.12
N GLY A 159 -4.16 23.37 -10.01
CA GLY A 159 -2.74 23.68 -9.85
C GLY A 159 -1.84 22.84 -10.77
N THR A 160 -2.13 21.55 -10.93
CA THR A 160 -1.30 20.64 -11.75
C THR A 160 -1.43 20.93 -13.25
N ALA A 161 -2.65 21.17 -13.74
CA ALA A 161 -2.88 21.49 -15.15
C ALA A 161 -2.25 22.84 -15.51
N ALA A 162 -2.49 23.88 -14.72
CA ALA A 162 -1.90 25.22 -14.92
C ALA A 162 -0.37 25.24 -14.79
N PHE A 163 0.22 24.28 -14.06
CA PHE A 163 1.66 24.12 -13.98
C PHE A 163 2.21 23.44 -15.24
N ILE A 164 1.58 22.35 -15.71
CA ILE A 164 2.02 21.63 -16.92
C ILE A 164 2.00 22.55 -18.13
N ASP A 165 1.00 23.43 -18.24
CA ASP A 165 0.89 24.41 -19.31
C ASP A 165 2.03 25.46 -19.35
N LYS A 166 2.71 25.65 -18.20
CA LYS A 166 3.86 26.55 -18.07
C LYS A 166 5.21 25.91 -18.36
N LEU A 167 5.25 24.57 -18.49
CA LEU A 167 6.49 23.83 -18.74
C LEU A 167 6.79 23.75 -20.24
N SER A 168 8.06 23.90 -20.61
CA SER A 168 8.51 23.51 -21.94
C SER A 168 8.44 22.00 -22.14
N ILE A 169 8.34 21.57 -23.41
CA ILE A 169 8.33 20.12 -23.74
C ILE A 169 9.58 19.42 -23.18
N GLU A 170 10.74 20.08 -23.24
CA GLU A 170 11.98 19.53 -22.67
C GLU A 170 11.90 19.32 -21.17
N GLN A 171 11.30 20.24 -20.44
CA GLN A 171 11.09 20.13 -18.99
C GLN A 171 10.08 19.01 -18.66
N ILE A 172 9.02 18.86 -19.44
CA ILE A 172 8.06 17.77 -19.27
C ILE A 172 8.76 16.42 -19.45
N ILE A 173 9.58 16.28 -20.50
CA ILE A 173 10.35 15.05 -20.76
C ILE A 173 11.35 14.80 -19.62
N PHE A 174 12.04 15.83 -19.15
CA PHE A 174 13.01 15.75 -18.07
C PHE A 174 12.36 15.26 -16.76
N PHE A 175 11.27 15.91 -16.33
CA PHE A 175 10.52 15.49 -15.15
C PHE A 175 9.86 14.11 -15.32
N GLY A 176 9.42 13.79 -16.53
CA GLY A 176 8.90 12.47 -16.87
C GLY A 176 9.94 11.36 -16.68
N LYS A 177 11.19 11.58 -17.10
CA LYS A 177 12.30 10.63 -16.88
C LYS A 177 12.61 10.44 -15.39
N TRP A 178 12.65 11.54 -14.62
CA TRP A 178 12.85 11.47 -13.16
C TRP A 178 11.71 10.72 -12.47
N SER A 179 10.47 11.00 -12.84
CA SER A 179 9.30 10.30 -12.31
C SER A 179 9.33 8.80 -12.64
N LEU A 180 9.72 8.45 -13.87
CA LEU A 180 9.86 7.05 -14.28
C LEU A 180 10.93 6.32 -13.46
N LEU A 181 12.10 6.95 -13.26
CA LEU A 181 13.16 6.39 -12.42
C LEU A 181 12.67 6.14 -10.99
N PHE A 182 11.99 7.13 -10.41
CA PHE A 182 11.42 7.01 -9.07
C PHE A 182 10.40 5.87 -8.98
N ILE A 183 9.49 5.76 -9.95
CA ILE A 183 8.50 4.67 -10.03
C ILE A 183 9.19 3.31 -10.11
N VAL A 184 10.22 3.16 -10.96
CA VAL A 184 10.95 1.90 -11.11
C VAL A 184 11.64 1.50 -9.82
N VAL A 185 12.40 2.40 -9.20
CA VAL A 185 13.11 2.07 -7.95
C VAL A 185 12.13 1.78 -6.82
N THR A 186 11.08 2.59 -6.67
CA THR A 186 10.03 2.34 -5.65
C THR A 186 9.35 0.99 -5.89
N SER A 187 9.06 0.63 -7.15
CA SER A 187 8.46 -0.67 -7.49
C SER A 187 9.37 -1.83 -7.12
N ILE A 188 10.69 -1.71 -7.30
CA ILE A 188 11.66 -2.73 -6.87
C ILE A 188 11.64 -2.87 -5.35
N VAL A 189 11.67 -1.76 -4.62
CA VAL A 189 11.60 -1.78 -3.15
C VAL A 189 10.30 -2.43 -2.68
N MET A 190 9.16 -2.03 -3.24
CA MET A 190 7.86 -2.60 -2.89
C MET A 190 7.76 -4.09 -3.24
N TYR A 191 8.36 -4.52 -4.35
CA TYR A 191 8.48 -5.95 -4.67
C TYR A 191 9.22 -6.71 -3.57
N LEU A 192 10.37 -6.22 -3.11
CA LEU A 192 11.16 -6.85 -2.04
C LEU A 192 10.39 -6.93 -0.71
N LEU A 193 9.46 -6.04 -0.47
CA LEU A 193 8.65 -5.97 0.75
C LEU A 193 7.32 -6.73 0.65
N THR A 194 6.97 -7.28 -0.53
CA THR A 194 5.65 -7.88 -0.78
C THR A 194 5.28 -9.00 0.20
N LEU A 195 6.23 -9.86 0.57
CA LEU A 195 5.99 -10.99 1.49
C LEU A 195 6.27 -10.67 2.95
N TRP A 196 6.72 -9.45 3.27
CA TRP A 196 7.12 -9.08 4.63
C TRP A 196 5.96 -9.09 5.62
N ILE A 197 4.84 -8.48 5.25
CA ILE A 197 3.64 -8.42 6.10
C ILE A 197 3.03 -9.81 6.35
N PRO A 198 2.80 -10.66 5.32
CA PRO A 198 2.41 -12.05 5.55
C PRO A 198 3.36 -12.82 6.48
N GLU A 199 4.67 -12.62 6.35
CA GLU A 199 5.67 -13.25 7.23
C GLU A 199 5.50 -12.84 8.69
N ILE A 200 5.22 -11.54 8.96
CA ILE A 200 4.98 -11.04 10.32
C ILE A 200 3.73 -11.66 10.93
N ILE A 201 2.65 -11.70 10.19
CA ILE A 201 1.36 -12.16 10.69
C ILE A 201 1.31 -13.69 10.84
N CYS A 202 1.91 -14.43 9.89
CA CYS A 202 1.77 -15.89 9.84
C CYS A 202 2.91 -16.63 10.52
N CYS A 203 4.14 -16.06 10.61
CA CYS A 203 5.32 -16.82 11.02
C CYS A 203 6.06 -16.22 12.21
N THR A 204 6.43 -14.93 12.18
CA THR A 204 7.25 -14.33 13.24
C THR A 204 6.93 -12.84 13.44
N PRO A 205 6.62 -12.43 14.68
CA PRO A 205 6.30 -11.03 14.97
C PRO A 205 7.55 -10.10 14.96
N ASN A 206 8.76 -10.65 14.84
CA ASN A 206 9.97 -9.85 14.78
C ASN A 206 10.14 -9.23 13.37
N PRO A 207 10.07 -7.90 13.20
CA PRO A 207 10.05 -7.26 11.88
C PRO A 207 11.36 -7.45 11.10
N LEU A 208 12.53 -7.46 11.74
CA LEU A 208 13.82 -7.68 11.07
C LEU A 208 13.98 -9.13 10.59
N VAL A 209 13.63 -10.09 11.45
CA VAL A 209 13.67 -11.51 11.10
C VAL A 209 12.67 -11.80 9.98
N ALA A 210 11.47 -11.23 10.06
CA ALA A 210 10.44 -11.36 9.05
C ALA A 210 10.91 -10.77 7.70
N LEU A 211 11.54 -9.60 7.70
CA LEU A 211 12.09 -8.98 6.50
C LEU A 211 13.12 -9.89 5.83
N TRP A 212 14.10 -10.38 6.58
CA TRP A 212 15.12 -11.27 6.03
C TRP A 212 14.51 -12.55 5.44
N ARG A 213 13.62 -13.21 6.20
CA ARG A 213 12.96 -14.44 5.75
C ARG A 213 12.07 -14.21 4.53
N SER A 214 11.36 -13.10 4.47
CA SER A 214 10.53 -12.76 3.32
C SER A 214 11.35 -12.56 2.06
N ILE A 215 12.50 -11.88 2.14
CA ILE A 215 13.43 -11.68 1.02
C ILE A 215 13.97 -13.03 0.53
N VAL A 216 14.43 -13.91 1.43
CA VAL A 216 14.91 -15.25 1.08
C VAL A 216 13.81 -16.07 0.37
N LYS A 217 12.57 -16.07 0.89
CA LYS A 217 11.44 -16.77 0.28
C LYS A 217 11.11 -16.20 -1.10
N LEU A 218 11.19 -14.88 -1.26
CA LEU A 218 10.93 -14.19 -2.52
C LEU A 218 11.96 -14.58 -3.59
N PHE A 219 13.25 -14.65 -3.25
CA PHE A 219 14.29 -15.09 -4.18
C PHE A 219 14.20 -16.59 -4.50
N LYS A 220 13.81 -17.43 -3.55
CA LYS A 220 13.59 -18.86 -3.77
C LYS A 220 12.51 -19.12 -4.84
N ASP A 221 11.47 -18.32 -4.87
CA ASP A 221 10.34 -18.43 -5.79
C ASP A 221 10.27 -17.25 -6.78
N PHE A 222 11.42 -16.70 -7.16
CA PHE A 222 11.58 -15.44 -7.89
C PHE A 222 10.63 -15.30 -9.10
N PHE A 223 10.65 -16.25 -10.03
CA PHE A 223 9.83 -16.14 -11.24
C PHE A 223 8.32 -16.13 -10.97
N THR A 224 7.89 -16.84 -9.93
CA THR A 224 6.47 -16.89 -9.57
C THR A 224 6.08 -15.60 -8.87
N THR A 225 6.88 -15.11 -7.93
CA THR A 225 6.61 -13.90 -7.16
C THR A 225 6.68 -12.63 -8.02
N VAL A 226 7.66 -12.52 -8.93
CA VAL A 226 7.74 -11.43 -9.91
C VAL A 226 6.50 -11.41 -10.79
N ARG A 227 6.07 -12.56 -11.32
CA ARG A 227 4.87 -12.64 -12.16
C ARG A 227 3.62 -12.19 -11.40
N ILE A 228 3.46 -12.63 -10.16
CA ILE A 228 2.35 -12.21 -9.30
C ILE A 228 2.39 -10.70 -9.09
N TYR A 229 3.54 -10.19 -8.67
CA TYR A 229 3.71 -8.76 -8.41
C TYR A 229 3.42 -7.91 -9.64
N LEU A 230 3.96 -8.28 -10.81
CA LEU A 230 3.73 -7.55 -12.05
C LEU A 230 2.26 -7.55 -12.47
N ILE A 231 1.55 -8.69 -12.36
CA ILE A 231 0.12 -8.74 -12.68
C ILE A 231 -0.66 -7.80 -11.77
N LEU A 232 -0.44 -7.87 -10.45
CA LEU A 232 -1.12 -6.99 -9.50
C LEU A 232 -0.74 -5.53 -9.74
N TRP A 233 0.53 -5.24 -10.01
CA TRP A 233 0.98 -3.87 -10.28
C TRP A 233 0.35 -3.29 -11.55
N ILE A 234 0.35 -4.05 -12.66
CA ILE A 234 -0.24 -3.61 -13.94
C ILE A 234 -1.74 -3.34 -13.79
N VAL A 235 -2.47 -4.25 -13.16
CA VAL A 235 -3.92 -4.04 -12.93
C VAL A 235 -4.15 -2.83 -12.02
N GLY A 236 -3.38 -2.66 -10.95
CA GLY A 236 -3.45 -1.50 -10.08
C GLY A 236 -3.15 -0.20 -10.82
N PHE A 237 -2.14 -0.20 -11.69
CA PHE A 237 -1.78 0.95 -12.52
C PHE A 237 -2.89 1.32 -13.50
N ILE A 238 -3.49 0.34 -14.18
CA ILE A 238 -4.64 0.58 -15.08
C ILE A 238 -5.81 1.19 -14.31
N LEU A 239 -6.14 0.64 -13.13
CA LEU A 239 -7.22 1.18 -12.30
C LEU A 239 -6.92 2.61 -11.84
N LEU A 240 -5.68 2.90 -11.42
CA LEU A 240 -5.25 4.24 -11.05
C LEU A 240 -5.39 5.21 -12.23
N PHE A 241 -4.95 4.79 -13.43
CA PHE A 241 -5.06 5.57 -14.64
C PHE A 241 -6.52 5.89 -14.99
N VAL A 242 -7.41 4.89 -14.95
CA VAL A 242 -8.84 5.09 -15.19
C VAL A 242 -9.45 6.01 -14.12
N ASN A 243 -9.03 5.88 -12.86
CA ASN A 243 -9.50 6.74 -11.77
C ASN A 243 -9.17 8.22 -11.99
N THR A 244 -8.05 8.53 -12.66
CA THR A 244 -7.68 9.92 -12.99
C THR A 244 -8.73 10.58 -13.88
N PHE A 245 -9.32 9.85 -14.82
CA PHE A 245 -10.41 10.35 -15.67
C PHE A 245 -11.76 10.36 -14.96
N ALA A 246 -11.96 9.48 -13.99
CA ALA A 246 -13.21 9.44 -13.23
C ALA A 246 -13.43 10.69 -12.36
N VAL A 247 -12.37 11.42 -12.00
CA VAL A 247 -12.45 12.68 -11.22
C VAL A 247 -13.32 13.75 -11.88
N ILE A 248 -13.46 13.72 -13.21
CA ILE A 248 -14.27 14.68 -13.98
C ILE A 248 -15.77 14.53 -13.65
N ASN A 249 -16.22 13.32 -13.33
CA ASN A 249 -17.60 13.02 -12.99
C ASN A 249 -17.71 12.47 -11.57
N PRO A 250 -18.38 13.17 -10.63
CA PRO A 250 -18.51 12.73 -9.23
C PRO A 250 -19.06 11.32 -9.07
N PHE A 251 -20.02 10.92 -9.91
CA PHE A 251 -20.61 9.58 -9.85
C PHE A 251 -19.61 8.50 -10.30
N ALA A 252 -18.89 8.75 -11.41
CA ALA A 252 -17.83 7.86 -11.87
C ALA A 252 -16.70 7.75 -10.84
N PHE A 253 -16.35 8.85 -10.17
CA PHE A 253 -15.34 8.87 -9.11
C PHE A 253 -15.75 7.99 -7.91
N ILE A 254 -16.99 8.03 -7.47
CA ILE A 254 -17.49 7.18 -6.38
C ILE A 254 -17.37 5.71 -6.76
N ILE A 255 -17.83 5.33 -7.98
CA ILE A 255 -17.74 3.95 -8.46
C ILE A 255 -16.29 3.49 -8.52
N MET A 256 -15.39 4.29 -9.10
CA MET A 256 -13.97 3.94 -9.21
C MET A 256 -13.31 3.84 -7.84
N SER A 257 -13.67 4.69 -6.89
CA SER A 257 -13.17 4.58 -5.51
C SER A 257 -13.55 3.24 -4.87
N VAL A 258 -14.79 2.79 -5.05
CA VAL A 258 -15.22 1.46 -4.55
C VAL A 258 -14.44 0.33 -5.21
N VAL A 259 -14.23 0.41 -6.53
CA VAL A 259 -13.42 -0.57 -7.28
C VAL A 259 -11.98 -0.59 -6.77
N MET A 260 -11.38 0.57 -6.50
CA MET A 260 -10.03 0.68 -5.97
C MET A 260 -9.90 0.07 -4.56
N TYR A 261 -10.85 0.33 -3.66
CA TYR A 261 -10.87 -0.29 -2.34
C TYR A 261 -11.04 -1.81 -2.41
N TYR A 262 -11.94 -2.28 -3.26
CA TYR A 262 -12.11 -3.72 -3.50
C TYR A 262 -10.82 -4.34 -4.02
N TYR A 263 -10.18 -3.71 -5.00
CA TYR A 263 -8.92 -4.18 -5.57
C TYR A 263 -7.78 -4.21 -4.55
N ALA A 264 -7.69 -3.21 -3.68
CA ALA A 264 -6.69 -3.19 -2.60
C ALA A 264 -6.86 -4.40 -1.66
N VAL A 265 -8.09 -4.66 -1.20
CA VAL A 265 -8.39 -5.85 -0.37
C VAL A 265 -8.09 -7.14 -1.13
N TYR A 266 -8.53 -7.23 -2.38
CA TYR A 266 -8.27 -8.40 -3.23
C TYR A 266 -6.78 -8.71 -3.37
N SER A 267 -5.97 -7.69 -3.64
CA SER A 267 -4.52 -7.83 -3.81
C SER A 267 -3.84 -8.33 -2.54
N ILE A 268 -4.23 -7.81 -1.39
CA ILE A 268 -3.70 -8.24 -0.09
C ILE A 268 -4.14 -9.67 0.23
N VAL A 269 -5.42 -10.00 0.07
CA VAL A 269 -5.92 -11.38 0.25
C VAL A 269 -5.18 -12.35 -0.66
N PHE A 270 -4.92 -11.96 -1.92
CA PHE A 270 -4.17 -12.78 -2.87
C PHE A 270 -2.74 -13.06 -2.40
N ILE A 271 -2.01 -12.02 -1.94
CA ILE A 271 -0.63 -12.15 -1.44
C ILE A 271 -0.58 -13.06 -0.22
N PHE A 272 -1.49 -12.87 0.74
CA PHE A 272 -1.59 -13.70 1.93
C PHE A 272 -1.96 -15.15 1.60
N LEU A 273 -2.88 -15.37 0.66
CA LEU A 273 -3.28 -16.70 0.21
C LEU A 273 -2.12 -17.43 -0.48
N TYR A 274 -1.40 -16.74 -1.37
CA TYR A 274 -0.19 -17.27 -1.99
C TYR A 274 0.83 -17.68 -0.93
N PHE A 275 1.11 -16.77 0.02
CA PHE A 275 2.06 -17.02 1.10
C PHE A 275 1.66 -18.23 1.95
N ASN A 276 0.41 -18.32 2.37
CA ASN A 276 -0.10 -19.43 3.18
C ASN A 276 0.01 -20.78 2.46
N LYS A 277 -0.35 -20.83 1.16
CA LYS A 277 -0.28 -22.08 0.40
C LYS A 277 1.14 -22.54 0.13
N LYS A 278 2.06 -21.62 -0.08
CA LYS A 278 3.42 -21.95 -0.51
C LYS A 278 4.40 -22.13 0.64
N HIS A 279 4.23 -21.37 1.73
CA HIS A 279 5.26 -21.26 2.77
C HIS A 279 4.78 -21.67 4.18
N VAL A 280 3.47 -21.80 4.40
CA VAL A 280 2.90 -22.26 5.66
C VAL A 280 2.37 -23.67 5.51
N GLY A 281 1.62 -23.97 4.44
CA GLY A 281 1.01 -25.30 4.22
C GLY A 281 2.00 -26.45 4.01
N ASN A 282 3.26 -26.15 3.66
CA ASN A 282 4.31 -27.19 3.51
C ASN A 282 5.11 -27.43 4.81
N ALA A 283 4.72 -26.79 5.93
CA ALA A 283 5.39 -27.00 7.21
C ALA A 283 4.70 -28.09 8.05
N ASP A 284 3.52 -28.54 7.63
CA ASP A 284 2.71 -29.56 8.31
C ASP A 284 2.77 -30.94 7.60
N GLU A 285 3.54 -31.08 6.48
CA GLU A 285 3.90 -32.33 5.83
C GLU A 285 5.36 -32.71 6.14
#